data_c30e90eef7224939ce1c5e5bb3519e5a
#
_entry.id   c30e90eef7224939ce1c5e5bb3519e5a
#
_cell.length_a   1.000
_cell.length_b   1.000
_cell.length_c   1.000
_cell.angle_alpha   90.00
_cell.angle_beta   90.00
_cell.angle_gamma   90.00
#
_symmetry.space_group_name_H-M   'P 1'
#
loop_
_entity.id
_entity.type
_entity.pdbx_description
1 polymer ?
#
loop_
_entity_poly.entity_id
_entity_poly.type
_entity_poly.pdbx_seq_one_letter_code
_entity_poly.pdbx_strand_id
1 'polypeptide(L)'
;KKIILVLFSVLLIVSALHAQTVSTDTFNYPEKGSLPKPYHPEENAQKKLAELIKQATASHKNIFIQAGGNWCSWCLRFNYFVHNQSELNAVLDTNYLYYHLNFSPENKNEAVFSKYLAKDTRYGYPLFIILSSTGDLLCVQESGILEEGKGYNVEKVKQFLLKWVPAK
;
A
#
# COMPACT_ATOMS: atom_id res chain seq x y z
N LYS A 1 -44.53 66.99 -3.26
CA LYS A 1 -43.25 66.32 -3.58
C LYS A 1 -43.07 65.23 -2.50
N LYS A 2 -43.29 63.96 -2.89
CA LYS A 2 -43.11 62.82 -1.98
C LYS A 2 -41.71 62.24 -2.28
N ILE A 3 -40.85 62.23 -1.24
CA ILE A 3 -39.54 61.62 -1.30
C ILE A 3 -39.69 60.17 -0.88
N ILE A 4 -39.46 59.24 -1.81
CA ILE A 4 -39.48 57.79 -1.54
C ILE A 4 -38.06 57.41 -1.09
N LEU A 5 -37.92 57.01 0.17
CA LEU A 5 -36.68 56.51 0.74
C LEU A 5 -36.58 55.03 0.42
N VAL A 6 -35.69 54.64 -0.45
CA VAL A 6 -35.40 53.24 -0.75
C VAL A 6 -34.34 52.76 0.20
N LEU A 7 -34.76 51.91 1.17
CA LEU A 7 -33.84 51.21 2.05
C LEU A 7 -33.23 50.02 1.34
N PHE A 8 -31.94 50.11 1.01
CA PHE A 8 -31.12 48.99 0.49
C PHE A 8 -30.69 48.13 1.69
N SER A 9 -31.35 47.04 1.93
CA SER A 9 -30.94 46.02 2.91
C SER A 9 -29.85 45.12 2.25
N VAL A 10 -28.60 45.37 2.65
CA VAL A 10 -27.44 44.51 2.26
C VAL A 10 -27.51 43.26 3.10
N LEU A 11 -27.91 42.16 2.48
CA LEU A 11 -27.93 40.81 3.09
C LEU A 11 -26.47 40.27 3.06
N LEU A 12 -25.78 40.36 4.19
CA LEU A 12 -24.45 39.75 4.39
C LEU A 12 -24.63 38.24 4.53
N ILE A 13 -24.40 37.51 3.45
CA ILE A 13 -24.29 36.06 3.48
C ILE A 13 -22.90 35.71 4.04
N VAL A 14 -22.86 35.42 5.33
CA VAL A 14 -21.68 34.84 5.97
C VAL A 14 -21.59 33.38 5.57
N SER A 15 -20.81 33.09 4.53
CA SER A 15 -20.43 31.72 4.18
C SER A 15 -19.54 31.16 5.26
N ALA A 16 -20.10 30.38 6.17
CA ALA A 16 -19.34 29.60 7.14
C ALA A 16 -18.50 28.55 6.36
N LEU A 17 -17.22 28.85 6.14
CA LEU A 17 -16.25 27.84 5.75
C LEU A 17 -16.18 26.82 6.88
N HIS A 18 -16.82 25.67 6.71
CA HIS A 18 -16.55 24.52 7.54
C HIS A 18 -15.16 24.03 7.18
N ALA A 19 -14.16 24.45 7.96
CA ALA A 19 -12.87 23.77 7.96
C ALA A 19 -13.12 22.34 8.43
N GLN A 20 -13.15 21.38 7.50
CA GLN A 20 -13.10 19.97 7.84
C GLN A 20 -11.76 19.76 8.54
N THR A 21 -11.84 19.61 9.87
CA THR A 21 -10.68 19.11 10.63
C THR A 21 -10.39 17.72 10.10
N VAL A 22 -9.31 17.60 9.32
CA VAL A 22 -8.75 16.30 8.97
C VAL A 22 -8.34 15.68 10.29
N SER A 23 -9.16 14.76 10.79
CA SER A 23 -8.81 13.93 11.93
C SER A 23 -7.56 13.15 11.53
N THR A 24 -6.43 13.50 12.12
CA THR A 24 -5.22 12.68 12.06
C THR A 24 -5.42 11.52 13.02
N ASP A 25 -6.38 10.64 12.70
CA ASP A 25 -6.51 9.39 13.42
C ASP A 25 -5.22 8.60 13.21
N THR A 26 -4.36 8.67 14.22
CA THR A 26 -3.14 7.86 14.24
C THR A 26 -3.57 6.40 14.36
N PHE A 27 -3.37 5.66 13.28
CA PHE A 27 -3.66 4.23 13.26
C PHE A 27 -2.93 3.52 14.41
N ASN A 28 -3.69 2.81 15.23
CA ASN A 28 -3.17 2.18 16.44
C ASN A 28 -2.49 0.85 16.10
N TYR A 29 -1.17 0.85 16.07
CA TYR A 29 -0.40 -0.39 15.95
C TYR A 29 -0.31 -1.10 17.31
N PRO A 30 -0.43 -2.43 17.33
CA PRO A 30 -0.12 -3.20 18.54
C PRO A 30 1.37 -3.09 18.86
N GLU A 31 1.75 -3.53 20.05
CA GLU A 31 3.15 -3.58 20.45
C GLU A 31 4.00 -4.35 19.42
N LYS A 32 5.23 -3.90 19.20
CA LYS A 32 6.12 -4.44 18.16
C LYS A 32 6.26 -5.97 18.21
N GLY A 33 6.25 -6.57 19.40
CA GLY A 33 6.39 -8.01 19.58
C GLY A 33 5.16 -8.84 19.22
N SER A 34 3.98 -8.22 19.14
CA SER A 34 2.69 -8.88 18.86
C SER A 34 2.24 -8.77 17.39
N LEU A 35 3.00 -8.06 16.55
CA LEU A 35 2.70 -8.00 15.12
C LEU A 35 2.85 -9.37 14.44
N PRO A 36 1.93 -9.75 13.54
CA PRO A 36 2.06 -10.98 12.76
C PRO A 36 3.39 -11.05 12.00
N LYS A 37 3.94 -12.24 11.85
CA LYS A 37 5.20 -12.52 11.15
C LYS A 37 4.94 -13.31 9.87
N PRO A 38 4.53 -12.67 8.78
CA PRO A 38 4.00 -13.35 7.58
C PRO A 38 5.07 -13.84 6.62
N TYR A 39 6.36 -13.58 6.87
CA TYR A 39 7.43 -14.02 5.99
C TYR A 39 7.89 -15.44 6.34
N HIS A 40 8.15 -16.25 5.31
CA HIS A 40 8.56 -17.64 5.37
C HIS A 40 9.99 -17.82 4.83
N PRO A 41 11.03 -17.73 5.69
CA PRO A 41 12.43 -17.88 5.24
C PRO A 41 12.72 -19.26 4.61
N GLU A 42 11.99 -20.28 4.98
CA GLU A 42 12.10 -21.66 4.47
C GLU A 42 11.51 -21.85 3.06
N GLU A 43 10.71 -20.88 2.57
CA GLU A 43 10.00 -21.01 1.30
C GLU A 43 10.92 -20.81 0.10
N ASN A 44 10.74 -21.63 -0.94
CA ASN A 44 11.34 -21.42 -2.24
C ASN A 44 10.53 -20.39 -3.03
N ALA A 45 10.99 -19.13 -3.02
CA ALA A 45 10.28 -18.02 -3.63
C ALA A 45 10.12 -18.15 -5.16
N GLN A 46 11.08 -18.77 -5.87
CA GLN A 46 10.94 -18.99 -7.32
C GLN A 46 9.78 -19.93 -7.64
N LYS A 47 9.68 -21.04 -6.89
CA LYS A 47 8.57 -22.00 -7.05
C LYS A 47 7.25 -21.34 -6.69
N LYS A 48 7.19 -20.66 -5.54
CA LYS A 48 6.00 -19.95 -5.08
C LYS A 48 5.51 -18.92 -6.08
N LEU A 49 6.43 -18.12 -6.62
CA LEU A 49 6.08 -17.09 -7.60
C LEU A 49 5.57 -17.69 -8.92
N ALA A 50 6.13 -18.83 -9.37
CA ALA A 50 5.62 -19.53 -10.54
C ALA A 50 4.18 -20.06 -10.34
N GLU A 51 3.85 -20.52 -9.13
CA GLU A 51 2.49 -20.92 -8.74
C GLU A 51 1.54 -19.71 -8.70
N LEU A 52 1.99 -18.61 -8.10
CA LEU A 52 1.21 -17.36 -8.02
C LEU A 52 0.91 -16.78 -9.41
N ILE A 53 1.85 -16.81 -10.35
CA ILE A 53 1.61 -16.35 -11.73
C ILE A 53 0.52 -17.16 -12.40
N LYS A 54 0.51 -18.50 -12.22
CA LYS A 54 -0.56 -19.35 -12.75
C LYS A 54 -1.93 -18.98 -12.15
N GLN A 55 -1.98 -18.76 -10.84
CA GLN A 55 -3.20 -18.37 -10.13
C GLN A 55 -3.65 -16.95 -10.56
N ALA A 56 -2.71 -16.01 -10.69
CA ALA A 56 -2.97 -14.64 -11.12
C ALA A 56 -3.57 -14.59 -12.53
N THR A 57 -3.00 -15.37 -13.46
CA THR A 57 -3.54 -15.51 -14.83
C THR A 57 -4.97 -16.05 -14.80
N ALA A 58 -5.24 -17.10 -14.01
CA ALA A 58 -6.56 -17.72 -13.92
C ALA A 58 -7.62 -16.83 -13.26
N SER A 59 -7.21 -15.99 -12.29
CA SER A 59 -8.11 -15.09 -11.54
C SER A 59 -8.15 -13.67 -12.08
N HIS A 60 -7.37 -13.34 -13.10
CA HIS A 60 -7.22 -11.98 -13.65
C HIS A 60 -6.81 -10.95 -12.59
N LYS A 61 -5.96 -11.35 -11.64
CA LYS A 61 -5.40 -10.48 -10.60
C LYS A 61 -3.93 -10.17 -10.88
N ASN A 62 -3.47 -9.01 -10.44
CA ASN A 62 -2.06 -8.72 -10.40
C ASN A 62 -1.42 -9.35 -9.14
N ILE A 63 -0.11 -9.37 -9.06
CA ILE A 63 0.60 -9.88 -7.88
C ILE A 63 1.22 -8.69 -7.14
N PHE A 64 0.84 -8.52 -5.88
CA PHE A 64 1.43 -7.56 -4.98
C PHE A 64 2.47 -8.25 -4.10
N ILE A 65 3.73 -8.01 -4.36
CA ILE A 65 4.84 -8.56 -3.58
C ILE A 65 5.32 -7.51 -2.58
N GLN A 66 5.25 -7.83 -1.30
CA GLN A 66 5.92 -7.09 -0.23
C GLN A 66 7.23 -7.80 0.11
N ALA A 67 8.35 -7.28 -0.39
CA ALA A 67 9.67 -7.80 -0.06
C ALA A 67 10.16 -7.22 1.27
N GLY A 68 10.79 -8.07 2.08
CA GLY A 68 11.31 -7.73 3.41
C GLY A 68 11.53 -8.96 4.26
N GLY A 69 11.23 -8.89 5.56
CA GLY A 69 11.38 -10.01 6.46
C GLY A 69 10.76 -9.77 7.83
N ASN A 70 10.68 -10.82 8.63
CA ASN A 70 10.15 -10.75 10.00
C ASN A 70 11.01 -9.90 10.96
N TRP A 71 12.22 -9.53 10.56
CA TRP A 71 13.12 -8.60 11.26
C TRP A 71 12.76 -7.13 11.01
N CYS A 72 12.03 -6.83 9.94
CA CYS A 72 11.72 -5.48 9.46
C CYS A 72 10.43 -4.96 10.11
N SER A 73 10.54 -4.10 11.11
CA SER A 73 9.36 -3.58 11.82
C SER A 73 8.41 -2.77 10.92
N TRP A 74 8.91 -2.05 9.93
CA TRP A 74 8.07 -1.35 8.96
C TRP A 74 7.30 -2.31 8.04
N CYS A 75 7.92 -3.45 7.69
CA CYS A 75 7.26 -4.50 6.93
C CYS A 75 6.07 -5.10 7.70
N LEU A 76 6.29 -5.41 8.99
CA LEU A 76 5.23 -5.96 9.84
C LEU A 76 4.11 -4.94 10.07
N ARG A 77 4.45 -3.66 10.24
CA ARG A 77 3.47 -2.57 10.35
C ARG A 77 2.65 -2.42 9.08
N PHE A 78 3.28 -2.44 7.89
CA PHE A 78 2.54 -2.34 6.62
C PHE A 78 1.55 -3.49 6.47
N ASN A 79 2.00 -4.72 6.68
CA ASN A 79 1.12 -5.89 6.64
C ASN A 79 -0.08 -5.73 7.59
N TYR A 80 0.18 -5.37 8.84
CA TYR A 80 -0.89 -5.14 9.82
C TYR A 80 -1.83 -4.01 9.39
N PHE A 81 -1.28 -2.91 8.92
CA PHE A 81 -2.03 -1.74 8.48
C PHE A 81 -3.01 -2.06 7.34
N VAL A 82 -2.53 -2.65 6.25
CA VAL A 82 -3.38 -2.91 5.09
C VAL A 82 -4.48 -3.92 5.36
N HIS A 83 -4.25 -4.90 6.24
CA HIS A 83 -5.26 -5.89 6.59
C HIS A 83 -6.27 -5.40 7.64
N ASN A 84 -5.94 -4.36 8.40
CA ASN A 84 -6.83 -3.78 9.42
C ASN A 84 -7.50 -2.46 8.97
N GLN A 85 -7.27 -2.04 7.72
CA GLN A 85 -8.03 -0.99 7.05
C GLN A 85 -8.96 -1.64 6.02
N SER A 86 -10.25 -1.67 6.29
CA SER A 86 -11.23 -2.41 5.48
C SER A 86 -11.22 -2.03 4.00
N GLU A 87 -11.04 -0.75 3.70
CA GLU A 87 -10.98 -0.27 2.33
C GLU A 87 -9.70 -0.71 1.59
N LEU A 88 -8.54 -0.75 2.28
CA LEU A 88 -7.28 -1.21 1.68
C LEU A 88 -7.30 -2.73 1.49
N ASN A 89 -7.80 -3.46 2.49
CA ASN A 89 -7.95 -4.90 2.40
C ASN A 89 -8.87 -5.30 1.25
N ALA A 90 -10.00 -4.58 1.06
CA ALA A 90 -10.91 -4.82 -0.04
C ALA A 90 -10.26 -4.59 -1.42
N VAL A 91 -9.42 -3.56 -1.57
CA VAL A 91 -8.67 -3.32 -2.81
C VAL A 91 -7.66 -4.45 -3.07
N LEU A 92 -6.92 -4.88 -2.03
CA LEU A 92 -5.97 -5.99 -2.14
C LEU A 92 -6.67 -7.29 -2.51
N ASP A 93 -7.69 -7.69 -1.77
CA ASP A 93 -8.41 -8.95 -1.97
C ASP A 93 -9.07 -9.02 -3.35
N THR A 94 -9.57 -7.90 -3.85
CA THR A 94 -10.23 -7.87 -5.16
C THR A 94 -9.25 -7.96 -6.32
N ASN A 95 -8.11 -7.26 -6.22
CA ASN A 95 -7.27 -6.99 -7.39
C ASN A 95 -5.93 -7.71 -7.39
N TYR A 96 -5.50 -8.28 -6.25
CA TYR A 96 -4.16 -8.80 -6.11
C TYR A 96 -4.12 -10.20 -5.49
N LEU A 97 -3.06 -10.94 -5.84
CA LEU A 97 -2.53 -12.00 -5.01
C LEU A 97 -1.38 -11.41 -4.19
N TYR A 98 -1.56 -11.34 -2.86
CA TYR A 98 -0.58 -10.73 -1.98
C TYR A 98 0.46 -11.76 -1.53
N TYR A 99 1.74 -11.41 -1.71
CA TYR A 99 2.87 -12.29 -1.40
C TYR A 99 3.94 -11.59 -0.58
N HIS A 100 4.38 -12.23 0.51
CA HIS A 100 5.48 -11.77 1.34
C HIS A 100 6.79 -12.44 0.90
N LEU A 101 7.59 -11.73 0.10
CA LEU A 101 8.89 -12.22 -0.38
C LEU A 101 9.93 -12.01 0.71
N ASN A 102 10.43 -13.12 1.29
CA ASN A 102 11.44 -13.05 2.34
C ASN A 102 12.80 -12.61 1.79
N PHE A 103 13.44 -11.69 2.54
CA PHE A 103 14.85 -11.34 2.44
C PHE A 103 15.45 -11.38 3.84
N SER A 104 16.24 -12.39 4.14
CA SER A 104 16.90 -12.56 5.44
C SER A 104 18.25 -13.23 5.27
N PRO A 105 19.13 -13.24 6.30
CA PRO A 105 20.41 -13.94 6.23
C PRO A 105 20.27 -15.42 5.86
N GLU A 106 19.19 -16.07 6.31
CA GLU A 106 18.91 -17.50 6.05
C GLU A 106 18.50 -17.76 4.61
N ASN A 107 17.79 -16.79 4.00
CA ASN A 107 17.33 -16.91 2.63
C ASN A 107 17.12 -15.53 2.01
N LYS A 108 18.05 -15.13 1.14
CA LYS A 108 17.99 -13.84 0.45
C LYS A 108 17.13 -13.85 -0.80
N ASN A 109 16.72 -15.01 -1.28
CA ASN A 109 15.93 -15.17 -2.51
C ASN A 109 16.52 -14.40 -3.73
N GLU A 110 17.84 -14.36 -3.86
CA GLU A 110 18.59 -13.53 -4.81
C GLU A 110 18.12 -13.69 -6.27
N ALA A 111 17.74 -14.90 -6.65
CA ALA A 111 17.29 -15.17 -8.01
C ALA A 111 15.97 -14.45 -8.35
N VAL A 112 15.05 -14.29 -7.38
CA VAL A 112 13.81 -13.52 -7.58
C VAL A 112 14.11 -12.04 -7.61
N PHE A 113 14.94 -11.55 -6.68
CA PHE A 113 15.33 -10.14 -6.64
C PHE A 113 16.05 -9.73 -7.93
N SER A 114 17.04 -10.52 -8.40
CA SER A 114 17.79 -10.23 -9.62
C SER A 114 16.94 -10.22 -10.89
N LYS A 115 15.78 -10.90 -10.86
CA LYS A 115 14.85 -10.91 -12.00
C LYS A 115 14.13 -9.57 -12.16
N TYR A 116 13.77 -8.91 -11.06
CA TYR A 116 12.88 -7.75 -11.08
C TYR A 116 13.55 -6.45 -10.66
N LEU A 117 14.71 -6.49 -10.02
CA LEU A 117 15.36 -5.30 -9.49
C LEU A 117 16.58 -4.91 -10.33
N ALA A 118 16.85 -3.62 -10.36
CA ALA A 118 18.06 -3.11 -10.99
C ALA A 118 19.30 -3.63 -10.26
N LYS A 119 20.29 -4.06 -11.03
CA LYS A 119 21.58 -4.53 -10.51
C LYS A 119 22.28 -3.41 -9.75
N ASP A 120 22.96 -3.77 -8.67
CA ASP A 120 23.78 -2.87 -7.85
C ASP A 120 22.99 -1.71 -7.18
N THR A 121 21.66 -1.78 -7.15
CA THR A 121 20.81 -0.82 -6.45
C THR A 121 20.49 -1.33 -5.05
N ARG A 122 20.65 -0.44 -4.05
CA ARG A 122 20.21 -0.72 -2.68
C ARG A 122 18.80 -0.19 -2.49
N TYR A 123 17.94 -1.02 -1.93
CA TYR A 123 16.54 -0.68 -1.64
C TYR A 123 16.28 -0.70 -0.14
N GLY A 124 15.40 0.21 0.31
CA GLY A 124 14.81 0.16 1.64
C GLY A 124 13.68 -0.88 1.72
N TYR A 125 13.31 -1.27 2.94
CA TYR A 125 12.24 -2.23 3.18
C TYR A 125 11.13 -1.66 4.10
N PRO A 126 9.84 -1.98 3.84
CA PRO A 126 9.37 -2.88 2.78
C PRO A 126 9.60 -2.31 1.38
N LEU A 127 9.93 -3.20 0.45
CA LEU A 127 9.97 -2.90 -0.97
C LEU A 127 8.75 -3.55 -1.64
N PHE A 128 7.99 -2.77 -2.40
CA PHE A 128 6.83 -3.27 -3.14
C PHE A 128 7.21 -3.53 -4.59
N ILE A 129 6.86 -4.73 -5.06
CA ILE A 129 7.05 -5.14 -6.45
C ILE A 129 5.67 -5.55 -6.96
N ILE A 130 5.17 -4.86 -7.98
CA ILE A 130 3.88 -5.19 -8.59
C ILE A 130 4.15 -5.89 -9.91
N LEU A 131 3.56 -7.08 -10.06
CA LEU A 131 3.59 -7.81 -11.31
C LEU A 131 2.20 -7.88 -11.92
N SER A 132 2.14 -7.93 -13.25
CA SER A 132 0.92 -8.27 -13.98
C SER A 132 0.46 -9.70 -13.65
N SER A 133 -0.72 -10.07 -14.09
CA SER A 133 -1.23 -11.45 -13.98
C SER A 133 -0.38 -12.48 -14.76
N THR A 134 0.48 -12.01 -15.68
CA THR A 134 1.41 -12.85 -16.46
C THR A 134 2.84 -12.83 -15.90
N GLY A 135 3.08 -12.07 -14.81
CA GLY A 135 4.37 -11.99 -14.14
C GLY A 135 5.32 -10.94 -14.70
N ASP A 136 4.82 -10.01 -15.53
CA ASP A 136 5.61 -8.88 -16.04
C ASP A 136 5.71 -7.79 -14.97
N LEU A 137 6.87 -7.16 -14.87
CA LEU A 137 7.11 -6.09 -13.90
C LEU A 137 6.32 -4.83 -14.26
N LEU A 138 5.44 -4.38 -13.36
CA LEU A 138 4.69 -3.13 -13.50
C LEU A 138 5.30 -2.00 -12.66
N CYS A 139 5.76 -2.30 -11.44
CA CYS A 139 6.26 -1.29 -10.52
C CYS A 139 7.25 -1.87 -9.52
N VAL A 140 8.25 -1.07 -9.16
CA VAL A 140 9.09 -1.24 -7.96
C VAL A 140 9.01 0.05 -7.16
N GLN A 141 8.63 -0.03 -5.88
CA GLN A 141 8.41 1.13 -5.03
C GLN A 141 8.84 0.86 -3.59
N GLU A 142 9.71 1.71 -3.05
CA GLU A 142 10.01 1.73 -1.61
C GLU A 142 8.84 2.35 -0.82
N SER A 143 8.67 1.93 0.43
CA SER A 143 7.54 2.35 1.27
C SER A 143 7.52 3.83 1.66
N GLY A 144 8.67 4.52 1.64
CA GLY A 144 8.82 5.86 2.21
C GLY A 144 7.80 6.89 1.71
N ILE A 145 7.40 6.84 0.44
CA ILE A 145 6.39 7.77 -0.11
C ILE A 145 4.97 7.53 0.44
N LEU A 146 4.73 6.35 1.01
CA LEU A 146 3.44 5.94 1.57
C LEU A 146 3.37 6.18 3.08
N GLU A 147 4.50 6.53 3.68
CA GLU A 147 4.64 6.70 5.13
C GLU A 147 4.11 8.05 5.60
N GLU A 148 3.66 8.06 6.86
CA GLU A 148 3.28 9.26 7.60
C GLU A 148 3.49 9.03 9.10
N GLY A 149 4.23 9.94 9.75
CA GLY A 149 4.57 9.82 11.15
C GLY A 149 5.31 8.52 11.46
N LYS A 150 4.73 7.68 12.33
CA LYS A 150 5.28 6.37 12.70
C LYS A 150 4.57 5.20 12.01
N GLY A 151 3.89 5.44 10.90
CA GLY A 151 3.09 4.45 10.19
C GLY A 151 2.89 4.80 8.73
N TYR A 152 1.70 4.47 8.21
CA TYR A 152 1.33 4.65 6.81
C TYR A 152 0.10 5.53 6.69
N ASN A 153 0.02 6.31 5.62
CA ASN A 153 -1.14 7.12 5.29
C ASN A 153 -2.13 6.30 4.45
N VAL A 154 -3.38 6.22 4.89
CA VAL A 154 -4.44 5.44 4.23
C VAL A 154 -4.63 5.86 2.78
N GLU A 155 -4.74 7.16 2.52
CA GLU A 155 -5.01 7.66 1.18
C GLU A 155 -3.84 7.45 0.23
N LYS A 156 -2.59 7.68 0.68
CA LYS A 156 -1.39 7.40 -0.14
C LYS A 156 -1.32 5.91 -0.52
N VAL A 157 -1.56 5.01 0.45
CA VAL A 157 -1.55 3.56 0.19
C VAL A 157 -2.68 3.18 -0.75
N LYS A 158 -3.89 3.71 -0.55
CA LYS A 158 -5.05 3.46 -1.41
C LYS A 158 -4.78 3.88 -2.85
N GLN A 159 -4.29 5.10 -3.05
CA GLN A 159 -3.94 5.61 -4.39
C GLN A 159 -2.85 4.76 -5.06
N PHE A 160 -1.84 4.34 -4.29
CA PHE A 160 -0.81 3.44 -4.79
C PHE A 160 -1.39 2.10 -5.25
N LEU A 161 -2.24 1.47 -4.43
CA LEU A 161 -2.88 0.20 -4.78
C LEU A 161 -3.80 0.34 -6.00
N LEU A 162 -4.63 1.38 -6.04
CA LEU A 162 -5.58 1.61 -7.16
C LEU A 162 -4.88 1.89 -8.49
N LYS A 163 -3.69 2.46 -8.46
CA LYS A 163 -2.90 2.77 -9.67
C LYS A 163 -2.50 1.53 -10.46
N TRP A 164 -2.33 0.40 -9.78
CA TRP A 164 -1.78 -0.83 -10.37
C TRP A 164 -2.76 -1.99 -10.39
N VAL A 165 -4.07 -1.72 -10.29
CA VAL A 165 -5.09 -2.76 -10.47
C VAL A 165 -5.06 -3.31 -11.90
N PRO A 166 -5.51 -4.55 -12.13
CA PRO A 166 -5.61 -5.11 -13.49
C PRO A 166 -6.43 -4.20 -14.41
N ALA A 167 -5.98 -4.05 -15.66
CA ALA A 167 -6.79 -3.41 -16.68
C ALA A 167 -8.09 -4.22 -16.87
N LYS A 168 -9.22 -3.51 -17.02
CA LYS A 168 -10.53 -4.11 -17.30
C LYS A 168 -10.62 -4.48 -18.77
#